data_4fecafbc32e50a2bd2ed8ac35139340b
#
_entry.id   4fecafbc32e50a2bd2ed8ac35139340b
#
_cell.length_a   1.000
_cell.length_b   1.000
_cell.length_c   1.000
_cell.angle_alpha   90.00
_cell.angle_beta   90.00
_cell.angle_gamma   90.00
#
_symmetry.space_group_name_H-M   'P 1'
#
loop_
_entity.id
_entity.type
_entity.pdbx_description
1 polymer ?
#
loop_
_entity_poly.entity_id
_entity_poly.type
_entity_poly.pdbx_seq_one_letter_code
_entity_poly.pdbx_strand_id
1 'polypeptide(L)'
;SVEAGELLISGVEDTETVGARVLTGMGKVEARTWYTLSTVMPLTVAEKQYTGEEKQGYSLVFGTNRVKFFLNSSIGTGNYDKITERTQWSLFGLPLPVTFVKETFRFYETVPAEVSAAQAESRGEAILTDYLHTLVDPYGTVSSTLCTSRREGDGLLVTLTAECVEEIGRAVPIYTDPTEESGG
;
A
#
# COMPACT_ATOMS: atom_id res chain seq x y z
N SER A 1 28.30 13.70 18.00
CA SER A 1 27.27 14.11 17.02
C SER A 1 27.95 14.21 15.67
N VAL A 2 27.31 13.76 14.65
CA VAL A 2 27.78 13.78 13.27
C VAL A 2 26.84 14.64 12.42
N GLU A 3 27.36 15.24 11.36
CA GLU A 3 26.57 16.06 10.43
C GLU A 3 26.29 15.34 9.13
N ALA A 4 25.27 15.77 8.39
CA ALA A 4 24.93 15.17 7.11
C ALA A 4 26.07 15.40 6.10
N GLY A 5 26.59 14.32 5.51
CA GLY A 5 27.72 14.34 4.58
C GLY A 5 29.10 14.22 5.23
N GLU A 6 29.18 14.09 6.55
CA GLU A 6 30.44 13.86 7.25
C GLU A 6 31.01 12.47 6.92
N LEU A 7 32.33 12.42 6.63
CA LEU A 7 33.03 11.16 6.36
C LEU A 7 33.29 10.41 7.68
N LEU A 8 32.59 9.31 7.89
CA LEU A 8 32.66 8.54 9.13
C LEU A 8 33.72 7.43 9.07
N ILE A 9 33.92 6.84 7.90
CA ILE A 9 34.88 5.76 7.68
C ILE A 9 35.71 6.13 6.45
N SER A 10 37.03 6.37 6.65
CA SER A 10 37.96 6.67 5.55
C SER A 10 38.53 5.39 4.99
N GLY A 11 38.61 5.29 3.67
CA GLY A 11 39.39 4.26 2.97
C GLY A 11 40.83 4.74 2.61
N VAL A 12 41.25 5.90 3.10
CA VAL A 12 42.63 6.39 2.89
C VAL A 12 43.40 6.27 4.20
N GLU A 13 44.48 5.50 4.16
CA GLU A 13 45.44 5.35 5.25
C GLU A 13 46.75 6.06 4.85
N ASP A 14 47.14 7.06 5.58
CA ASP A 14 48.44 7.74 5.38
C ASP A 14 49.46 7.14 6.32
N THR A 15 50.51 6.54 5.77
CA THR A 15 51.57 5.92 6.56
C THR A 15 52.87 6.64 6.27
N GLU A 16 53.56 7.14 7.29
CA GLU A 16 54.82 7.92 7.19
C GLU A 16 55.92 7.23 6.35
N THR A 17 55.85 5.93 6.22
CA THR A 17 56.89 5.13 5.54
C THR A 17 56.59 4.74 4.07
N VAL A 18 55.32 4.75 3.68
CA VAL A 18 54.88 4.19 2.37
C VAL A 18 53.99 5.15 1.59
N GLY A 19 53.59 6.27 2.20
CA GLY A 19 52.67 7.26 1.64
C GLY A 19 51.21 6.82 1.78
N ALA A 20 50.33 7.57 1.12
CA ALA A 20 48.89 7.32 1.17
C ALA A 20 48.52 6.03 0.44
N ARG A 21 47.84 5.13 1.13
CA ARG A 21 47.26 3.92 0.58
C ARG A 21 45.74 4.07 0.50
N VAL A 22 45.16 3.76 -0.64
CA VAL A 22 43.72 3.70 -0.82
C VAL A 22 43.29 2.24 -0.59
N LEU A 23 42.48 2.07 0.47
CA LEU A 23 41.87 0.80 0.84
C LEU A 23 40.35 0.91 0.70
N THR A 24 39.66 -0.20 0.60
CA THR A 24 38.22 -0.18 0.67
C THR A 24 37.78 -0.03 2.12
N GLY A 25 37.32 1.17 2.49
CA GLY A 25 36.67 1.37 3.79
C GLY A 25 35.33 0.65 3.80
N MET A 26 35.14 -0.29 4.72
CA MET A 26 33.86 -0.98 4.93
C MET A 26 33.41 -0.78 6.37
N GLY A 27 32.13 -0.46 6.52
CA GLY A 27 31.52 -0.33 7.84
C GLY A 27 30.02 -0.09 7.74
N LYS A 28 29.32 -0.43 8.81
CA LYS A 28 27.89 -0.19 8.97
C LYS A 28 27.70 0.94 9.99
N VAL A 29 26.95 1.96 9.60
CA VAL A 29 26.63 3.08 10.49
C VAL A 29 25.14 3.06 10.73
N GLU A 30 24.74 2.72 11.95
CA GLU A 30 23.35 2.71 12.39
C GLU A 30 23.07 3.96 13.24
N ALA A 31 21.89 4.52 13.03
CA ALA A 31 21.37 5.60 13.85
C ALA A 31 19.93 5.37 14.27
N ARG A 32 19.51 6.04 15.34
CA ARG A 32 18.11 6.15 15.71
C ARG A 32 17.47 7.26 14.89
N THR A 33 16.36 6.92 14.27
CA THR A 33 15.52 7.81 13.47
C THR A 33 14.13 7.88 14.06
N TRP A 34 13.44 8.99 13.88
CA TRP A 34 12.08 9.18 14.38
C TRP A 34 11.17 9.56 13.23
N TYR A 35 10.04 8.85 13.14
CA TYR A 35 8.98 9.13 12.19
C TYR A 35 7.74 9.59 12.92
N THR A 36 7.12 10.66 12.45
CA THR A 36 5.81 11.11 12.92
C THR A 36 4.88 11.16 11.74
N LEU A 37 3.91 10.25 11.73
CA LEU A 37 2.94 10.06 10.67
C LEU A 37 1.55 10.39 11.20
N SER A 38 0.72 11.05 10.39
CA SER A 38 -0.65 11.39 10.80
C SER A 38 -1.63 11.15 9.68
N THR A 39 -2.84 10.72 10.04
CA THR A 39 -3.97 10.57 9.14
C THR A 39 -5.26 11.01 9.80
N VAL A 40 -6.22 11.48 9.00
CA VAL A 40 -7.56 11.80 9.49
C VAL A 40 -8.52 10.70 9.09
N MET A 41 -9.13 10.06 10.07
CA MET A 41 -10.11 9.01 9.88
C MET A 41 -11.53 9.58 10.02
N PRO A 42 -12.42 9.37 9.04
CA PRO A 42 -13.80 9.83 9.17
C PRO A 42 -14.54 9.04 10.24
N LEU A 43 -15.35 9.74 11.03
CA LEU A 43 -16.27 9.13 12.01
C LEU A 43 -17.64 8.80 11.41
N THR A 44 -17.88 9.21 10.17
CA THR A 44 -19.09 8.86 9.42
C THR A 44 -18.65 8.33 8.06
N VAL A 45 -19.10 7.15 7.71
CA VAL A 45 -18.82 6.51 6.42
C VAL A 45 -20.13 6.21 5.69
N ALA A 46 -20.07 6.22 4.38
CA ALA A 46 -21.18 5.81 3.55
C ALA A 46 -21.22 4.28 3.48
N GLU A 47 -22.24 3.66 4.04
CA GLU A 47 -22.42 2.22 4.03
C GLU A 47 -23.54 1.82 3.06
N LYS A 48 -23.33 0.73 2.34
CA LYS A 48 -24.35 0.16 1.47
C LYS A 48 -25.35 -0.64 2.30
N GLN A 49 -26.59 -0.22 2.28
CA GLN A 49 -27.68 -0.98 2.85
C GLN A 49 -28.51 -1.60 1.73
N TYR A 50 -28.51 -2.93 1.63
CA TYR A 50 -29.32 -3.61 0.64
C TYR A 50 -30.80 -3.51 0.97
N THR A 51 -31.60 -3.10 -0.02
CA THR A 51 -33.06 -2.92 0.14
C THR A 51 -33.81 -4.23 0.18
N GLY A 52 -33.16 -5.34 -0.18
CA GLY A 52 -33.78 -6.65 -0.36
C GLY A 52 -34.44 -6.81 -1.73
N GLU A 53 -34.52 -5.77 -2.55
CA GLU A 53 -34.98 -5.88 -3.92
C GLU A 53 -33.89 -6.49 -4.81
N GLU A 54 -34.25 -7.59 -5.48
CA GLU A 54 -33.39 -8.26 -6.47
C GLU A 54 -34.12 -8.39 -7.80
N LYS A 55 -33.41 -8.09 -8.89
CA LYS A 55 -33.90 -8.37 -10.25
C LYS A 55 -32.95 -9.32 -10.94
N GLN A 56 -33.49 -10.20 -11.73
CA GLN A 56 -32.73 -11.20 -12.48
C GLN A 56 -32.88 -11.00 -13.98
N GLY A 57 -31.77 -11.06 -14.68
CA GLY A 57 -31.71 -11.04 -16.14
C GLY A 57 -31.05 -12.33 -16.63
N TYR A 58 -31.56 -12.85 -17.71
CA TYR A 58 -31.02 -14.08 -18.32
C TYR A 58 -30.59 -13.80 -19.75
N SER A 59 -29.49 -14.42 -20.17
CA SER A 59 -29.04 -14.38 -21.57
C SER A 59 -28.40 -15.69 -21.99
N LEU A 60 -28.51 -16.02 -23.27
CA LEU A 60 -27.77 -17.09 -23.90
C LEU A 60 -26.71 -16.48 -24.82
N VAL A 61 -25.51 -17.01 -24.74
CA VAL A 61 -24.38 -16.60 -25.59
C VAL A 61 -24.04 -17.76 -26.50
N PHE A 62 -24.11 -17.52 -27.80
CA PHE A 62 -23.79 -18.48 -28.88
C PHE A 62 -22.57 -17.92 -29.65
N GLY A 63 -21.37 -18.40 -29.37
CA GLY A 63 -20.16 -17.85 -29.93
C GLY A 63 -20.01 -16.35 -29.59
N THR A 64 -20.13 -15.46 -30.58
CA THR A 64 -20.06 -14.00 -30.38
C THR A 64 -21.43 -13.34 -30.17
N ASN A 65 -22.53 -14.06 -30.40
CA ASN A 65 -23.88 -13.53 -30.33
C ASN A 65 -24.49 -13.73 -28.93
N ARG A 66 -25.08 -12.67 -28.38
CA ARG A 66 -25.77 -12.69 -27.09
C ARG A 66 -27.25 -12.34 -27.26
N VAL A 67 -28.10 -13.27 -26.86
CA VAL A 67 -29.56 -13.09 -26.83
C VAL A 67 -29.98 -12.88 -25.37
N LYS A 68 -30.58 -11.73 -25.08
CA LYS A 68 -31.07 -11.38 -23.72
C LYS A 68 -32.54 -11.72 -23.60
N PHE A 69 -32.89 -12.39 -22.50
CA PHE A 69 -34.24 -12.68 -22.09
C PHE A 69 -34.51 -11.96 -20.79
N PHE A 70 -35.23 -10.85 -20.81
CA PHE A 70 -35.63 -10.16 -19.59
C PHE A 70 -37.05 -10.60 -19.23
N LEU A 71 -37.22 -11.22 -18.06
CA LEU A 71 -38.52 -11.50 -17.49
C LEU A 71 -39.20 -10.25 -16.90
N ASN A 72 -38.40 -9.17 -16.63
CA ASN A 72 -38.92 -7.88 -16.21
C ASN A 72 -38.18 -6.74 -16.92
N SER A 73 -38.93 -5.90 -17.56
CA SER A 73 -38.50 -4.97 -18.61
C SER A 73 -37.80 -3.69 -18.21
N SER A 74 -37.49 -3.45 -16.93
CA SER A 74 -36.67 -2.31 -16.55
C SER A 74 -35.83 -2.59 -15.31
N ILE A 75 -34.53 -2.48 -15.44
CA ILE A 75 -33.64 -2.26 -14.33
C ILE A 75 -33.96 -0.84 -13.84
N GLY A 76 -34.54 -0.71 -12.65
CA GLY A 76 -34.94 0.60 -12.10
C GLY A 76 -33.76 1.57 -11.99
N THR A 77 -34.09 2.84 -11.81
CA THR A 77 -33.11 3.90 -11.52
C THR A 77 -32.70 3.83 -10.05
N GLY A 78 -31.72 3.03 -9.71
CA GLY A 78 -31.18 2.90 -8.36
C GLY A 78 -29.74 2.38 -8.41
N ASN A 79 -29.05 2.50 -7.27
CA ASN A 79 -27.72 1.88 -7.15
C ASN A 79 -27.91 0.36 -6.98
N TYR A 80 -27.12 -0.41 -7.70
CA TYR A 80 -27.17 -1.86 -7.61
C TYR A 80 -25.77 -2.49 -7.77
N ASP A 81 -25.59 -3.60 -7.13
CA ASP A 81 -24.46 -4.49 -7.39
C ASP A 81 -24.90 -5.59 -8.35
N LYS A 82 -24.08 -5.88 -9.35
CA LYS A 82 -24.37 -6.86 -10.40
C LYS A 82 -23.52 -8.11 -10.20
N ILE A 83 -24.18 -9.22 -9.98
CA ILE A 83 -23.56 -10.54 -9.89
C ILE A 83 -23.84 -11.27 -11.21
N THR A 84 -22.80 -11.80 -11.85
CA THR A 84 -22.92 -12.52 -13.13
C THR A 84 -22.45 -13.95 -12.96
N GLU A 85 -23.37 -14.89 -13.14
CA GLU A 85 -23.10 -16.32 -13.15
C GLU A 85 -23.12 -16.83 -14.59
N ARG A 86 -22.12 -17.62 -14.99
CA ARG A 86 -22.00 -18.19 -16.32
C ARG A 86 -21.94 -19.70 -16.23
N THR A 87 -22.84 -20.39 -16.95
CA THR A 87 -22.90 -21.84 -17.02
C THR A 87 -22.78 -22.28 -18.47
N GLN A 88 -21.72 -22.99 -18.81
CA GLN A 88 -21.57 -23.58 -20.14
C GLN A 88 -22.33 -24.88 -20.18
N TRP A 89 -23.13 -25.07 -21.25
CA TRP A 89 -23.85 -26.30 -21.44
C TRP A 89 -22.97 -27.35 -22.11
N SER A 90 -23.14 -28.60 -21.67
CA SER A 90 -22.52 -29.77 -22.29
C SER A 90 -23.59 -30.80 -22.61
N LEU A 91 -23.42 -31.50 -23.72
CA LEU A 91 -24.28 -32.62 -24.13
C LEU A 91 -23.39 -33.86 -24.29
N PHE A 92 -23.72 -34.94 -23.58
CA PHE A 92 -22.94 -36.20 -23.58
C PHE A 92 -21.42 -35.98 -23.30
N GLY A 93 -21.07 -35.04 -22.42
CA GLY A 93 -19.69 -34.74 -22.09
C GLY A 93 -18.94 -33.81 -23.08
N LEU A 94 -19.59 -33.44 -24.19
CA LEU A 94 -19.03 -32.49 -25.16
C LEU A 94 -19.54 -31.09 -24.84
N PRO A 95 -18.62 -30.08 -24.66
CA PRO A 95 -19.02 -28.72 -24.42
C PRO A 95 -19.70 -28.13 -25.65
N LEU A 96 -20.91 -27.62 -25.45
CA LEU A 96 -21.62 -26.89 -26.50
C LEU A 96 -21.14 -25.45 -26.57
N PRO A 97 -21.15 -24.78 -27.74
CA PRO A 97 -20.82 -23.39 -27.89
C PRO A 97 -21.94 -22.46 -27.36
N VAL A 98 -22.60 -22.88 -26.29
CA VAL A 98 -23.74 -22.19 -25.66
C VAL A 98 -23.43 -21.97 -24.20
N THR A 99 -23.44 -20.69 -23.78
CA THR A 99 -23.28 -20.29 -22.39
C THR A 99 -24.55 -19.60 -21.91
N PHE A 100 -25.11 -20.13 -20.84
CA PHE A 100 -26.19 -19.49 -20.10
C PHE A 100 -25.61 -18.48 -19.13
N VAL A 101 -26.12 -17.25 -19.17
CA VAL A 101 -25.67 -16.16 -18.29
C VAL A 101 -26.86 -15.68 -17.48
N LYS A 102 -26.74 -15.79 -16.16
CA LYS A 102 -27.67 -15.22 -15.19
C LYS A 102 -27.05 -14.00 -14.57
N GLU A 103 -27.73 -12.87 -14.62
CA GLU A 103 -27.33 -11.60 -14.01
C GLU A 103 -28.31 -11.29 -12.88
N THR A 104 -27.80 -11.15 -11.66
CA THR A 104 -28.60 -10.75 -10.49
C THR A 104 -28.21 -9.33 -10.11
N PHE A 105 -29.19 -8.45 -10.05
CA PHE A 105 -29.05 -7.04 -9.67
C PHE A 105 -29.61 -6.90 -8.26
N ARG A 106 -28.74 -6.59 -7.29
CA ARG A 106 -29.10 -6.34 -5.90
C ARG A 106 -29.09 -4.85 -5.66
N PHE A 107 -30.26 -4.30 -5.33
CA PHE A 107 -30.40 -2.87 -5.10
C PHE A 107 -29.96 -2.51 -3.68
N TYR A 108 -29.28 -1.38 -3.56
CA TYR A 108 -28.85 -0.82 -2.28
C TYR A 108 -29.05 0.68 -2.24
N GLU A 109 -29.22 1.19 -1.04
CA GLU A 109 -29.16 2.61 -0.71
C GLU A 109 -27.86 2.87 0.06
N THR A 110 -27.36 4.09 -0.06
CA THR A 110 -26.20 4.52 0.68
C THR A 110 -26.67 5.31 1.89
N VAL A 111 -26.42 4.76 3.07
CA VAL A 111 -26.79 5.41 4.35
C VAL A 111 -25.52 5.82 5.10
N PRO A 112 -25.54 6.96 5.81
CA PRO A 112 -24.46 7.32 6.71
C PRO A 112 -24.43 6.34 7.90
N ALA A 113 -23.28 5.70 8.11
CA ALA A 113 -23.03 4.86 9.27
C ALA A 113 -21.97 5.51 10.15
N GLU A 114 -22.21 5.55 11.45
CA GLU A 114 -21.25 6.07 12.42
C GLU A 114 -20.18 5.03 12.72
N VAL A 115 -18.92 5.46 12.69
CA VAL A 115 -17.76 4.68 13.07
C VAL A 115 -17.35 5.11 14.48
N SER A 116 -17.20 4.18 15.39
CA SER A 116 -16.75 4.51 16.74
C SER A 116 -15.31 5.04 16.70
N ALA A 117 -14.96 5.94 17.65
CA ALA A 117 -13.62 6.50 17.75
C ALA A 117 -12.55 5.39 17.87
N ALA A 118 -12.83 4.34 18.64
CA ALA A 118 -11.91 3.20 18.78
C ALA A 118 -11.68 2.44 17.47
N GLN A 119 -12.72 2.26 16.65
CA GLN A 119 -12.56 1.63 15.33
C GLN A 119 -11.81 2.53 14.35
N ALA A 120 -12.06 3.83 14.38
CA ALA A 120 -11.34 4.81 13.55
C ALA A 120 -9.86 4.86 13.94
N GLU A 121 -9.55 4.88 15.25
CA GLU A 121 -8.17 4.84 15.76
C GLU A 121 -7.44 3.58 15.32
N SER A 122 -8.02 2.40 15.55
CA SER A 122 -7.41 1.12 15.17
C SER A 122 -7.15 1.01 13.65
N ARG A 123 -8.08 1.51 12.82
CA ARG A 123 -7.88 1.56 11.36
C ARG A 123 -6.78 2.55 10.97
N GLY A 124 -6.76 3.72 11.61
CA GLY A 124 -5.74 4.73 11.38
C GLY A 124 -4.35 4.23 11.77
N GLU A 125 -4.22 3.59 12.93
CA GLU A 125 -2.98 2.97 13.39
C GLU A 125 -2.48 1.89 12.40
N ALA A 126 -3.37 1.01 11.94
CA ALA A 126 -3.01 -0.02 10.98
C ALA A 126 -2.47 0.58 9.66
N ILE A 127 -3.13 1.60 9.11
CA ILE A 127 -2.70 2.29 7.90
C ILE A 127 -1.34 2.96 8.10
N LEU A 128 -1.15 3.66 9.23
CA LEU A 128 0.09 4.36 9.52
C LEU A 128 1.25 3.38 9.77
N THR A 129 0.98 2.25 10.41
CA THR A 129 1.97 1.20 10.63
C THR A 129 2.40 0.55 9.32
N ASP A 130 1.46 0.24 8.44
CA ASP A 130 1.77 -0.29 7.10
C ASP A 130 2.60 0.70 6.28
N TYR A 131 2.22 1.97 6.32
CA TYR A 131 2.99 3.02 5.66
C TYR A 131 4.39 3.22 6.27
N LEU A 132 4.52 3.17 7.60
CA LEU A 132 5.82 3.22 8.29
C LEU A 132 6.77 2.13 7.76
N HIS A 133 6.29 0.91 7.58
CA HIS A 133 7.10 -0.19 7.04
C HIS A 133 7.57 0.04 5.59
N THR A 134 6.92 0.93 4.85
CA THR A 134 7.40 1.33 3.52
C THR A 134 8.48 2.41 3.56
N LEU A 135 8.57 3.16 4.67
CA LEU A 135 9.54 4.24 4.86
C LEU A 135 10.84 3.75 5.51
N VAL A 136 10.73 2.82 6.44
CA VAL A 136 11.89 2.26 7.14
C VAL A 136 12.72 1.42 6.19
N ASP A 137 14.05 1.60 6.25
CA ASP A 137 15.00 0.79 5.47
C ASP A 137 14.70 -0.72 5.63
N PRO A 138 14.81 -1.53 4.56
CA PRO A 138 14.57 -2.98 4.62
C PRO A 138 15.37 -3.73 5.68
N TYR A 139 16.49 -3.18 6.10
CA TYR A 139 17.33 -3.70 7.19
C TYR A 139 17.16 -2.96 8.50
N GLY A 140 16.31 -1.94 8.52
CA GLY A 140 15.95 -1.17 9.71
C GLY A 140 15.00 -1.94 10.61
N THR A 141 14.97 -1.55 11.89
CA THR A 141 14.07 -2.12 12.89
C THR A 141 13.28 -1.03 13.57
N VAL A 142 11.99 -1.27 13.78
CA VAL A 142 11.13 -0.40 14.59
C VAL A 142 11.32 -0.79 16.06
N SER A 143 11.86 0.13 16.86
CA SER A 143 12.16 -0.10 18.28
C SER A 143 10.95 0.15 19.17
N SER A 144 10.19 1.18 18.89
CA SER A 144 8.97 1.51 19.62
C SER A 144 8.00 2.33 18.76
N THR A 145 6.71 2.20 19.07
CA THR A 145 5.65 3.01 18.47
C THR A 145 4.74 3.58 19.55
N LEU A 146 4.29 4.79 19.34
CA LEU A 146 3.27 5.45 20.17
C LEU A 146 2.17 5.98 19.25
N CYS A 147 0.96 5.46 19.43
CA CYS A 147 -0.22 5.95 18.74
C CYS A 147 -1.00 6.88 19.66
N THR A 148 -1.43 8.02 19.14
CA THR A 148 -2.29 8.97 19.82
C THR A 148 -3.39 9.41 18.88
N SER A 149 -4.58 9.67 19.44
CA SER A 149 -5.70 10.16 18.65
C SER A 149 -6.36 11.38 19.30
N ARG A 150 -6.90 12.28 18.47
CA ARG A 150 -7.71 13.41 18.91
C ARG A 150 -8.81 13.69 17.90
N ARG A 151 -9.96 14.13 18.40
CA ARG A 151 -11.05 14.55 17.52
C ARG A 151 -10.70 15.85 16.81
N GLU A 152 -10.91 15.89 15.49
CA GLU A 152 -10.69 17.07 14.66
C GLU A 152 -11.84 17.22 13.66
N GLY A 153 -12.74 18.17 13.95
CA GLY A 153 -13.95 18.33 13.17
C GLY A 153 -14.85 17.09 13.18
N ASP A 154 -15.20 16.60 11.99
CA ASP A 154 -16.01 15.39 11.79
C ASP A 154 -15.18 14.10 11.72
N GLY A 155 -13.89 14.19 11.99
CA GLY A 155 -12.96 13.07 11.95
C GLY A 155 -12.17 12.88 13.22
N LEU A 156 -11.33 11.85 13.21
CA LEU A 156 -10.35 11.53 14.24
C LEU A 156 -8.95 11.66 13.62
N LEU A 157 -8.16 12.62 14.09
CA LEU A 157 -6.73 12.69 13.74
C LEU A 157 -6.01 11.61 14.54
N VAL A 158 -5.40 10.66 13.85
CA VAL A 158 -4.56 9.62 14.41
C VAL A 158 -3.11 9.94 14.07
N THR A 159 -2.24 9.93 15.08
CA THR A 159 -0.81 10.21 14.93
C THR A 159 -0.01 9.04 15.49
N LEU A 160 0.87 8.50 14.67
CA LEU A 160 1.82 7.44 15.02
C LEU A 160 3.22 8.06 15.09
N THR A 161 3.87 7.96 16.24
CA THR A 161 5.29 8.29 16.40
C THR A 161 6.06 6.99 16.57
N ALA A 162 7.09 6.80 15.77
CA ALA A 162 7.91 5.60 15.80
C ALA A 162 9.39 5.97 15.98
N GLU A 163 10.09 5.21 16.82
CA GLU A 163 11.54 5.21 16.93
C GLU A 163 12.06 3.98 16.18
N CYS A 164 12.97 4.21 15.23
CA CYS A 164 13.57 3.16 14.40
C CYS A 164 15.09 3.17 14.54
N VAL A 165 15.71 2.05 14.21
CA VAL A 165 17.17 1.94 14.04
C VAL A 165 17.42 1.57 12.61
N GLU A 166 18.16 2.42 11.89
CA GLU A 166 18.36 2.28 10.44
C GLU A 166 19.82 2.51 10.07
N GLU A 167 20.24 1.92 8.98
CA GLU A 167 21.53 2.18 8.38
C GLU A 167 21.52 3.52 7.65
N ILE A 168 22.30 4.48 8.13
CA ILE A 168 22.40 5.83 7.55
C ILE A 168 23.67 6.05 6.72
N GLY A 169 24.58 5.07 6.74
CA GLY A 169 25.85 5.13 5.99
C GLY A 169 25.63 4.98 4.50
N ARG A 170 26.29 5.82 3.70
CA ARG A 170 26.36 5.67 2.24
C ARG A 170 27.80 5.47 1.83
N ALA A 171 28.06 4.43 1.01
CA ALA A 171 29.36 4.26 0.37
C ALA A 171 29.56 5.34 -0.69
N VAL A 172 30.67 6.07 -0.59
CA VAL A 172 31.07 7.07 -1.58
C VAL A 172 32.36 6.58 -2.25
N PRO A 173 32.43 6.55 -3.60
CA PRO A 173 33.66 6.15 -4.28
C PRO A 173 34.76 7.21 -4.06
N ILE A 174 35.97 6.73 -3.79
CA ILE A 174 37.15 7.58 -3.72
C ILE A 174 37.74 7.65 -5.13
N TYR A 175 37.74 8.85 -5.71
CA TYR A 175 38.40 9.09 -6.99
C TYR A 175 39.83 9.55 -6.69
N THR A 176 40.82 8.73 -7.07
CA THR A 176 42.21 9.17 -7.12
C THR A 176 42.46 9.77 -8.50
N ASP A 177 42.87 11.03 -8.55
CA ASP A 177 43.24 11.69 -9.79
C ASP A 177 44.54 11.04 -10.32
N PRO A 178 44.59 10.46 -11.53
CA PRO A 178 45.78 9.78 -12.01
C PRO A 178 46.91 10.72 -12.44
N THR A 179 46.89 12.00 -12.09
CA THR A 179 47.74 13.05 -12.68
C THR A 179 49.04 13.31 -11.92
N GLU A 180 49.42 12.55 -10.89
CA GLU A 180 50.68 12.77 -10.15
C GLU A 180 51.79 11.68 -10.33
N GLU A 181 51.73 10.87 -11.37
CA GLU A 181 52.87 9.99 -11.76
C GLU A 181 53.51 10.44 -13.07
N SER A 182 54.12 11.62 -13.14
CA SER A 182 55.17 11.89 -14.11
C SER A 182 56.00 13.08 -13.70
N GLY A 183 57.08 12.85 -12.93
CA GLY A 183 58.04 13.89 -12.61
C GLY A 183 59.12 13.44 -11.65
N GLY A 184 60.06 12.64 -12.14
CA GLY A 184 61.26 12.38 -11.34
C GLY A 184 62.17 11.36 -12.02
#